data_8191ad00b4607bb1f0d89683e4111477
#
_entry.id   8191ad00b4607bb1f0d89683e4111477
#
_cell.length_a   1.000
_cell.length_b   1.000
_cell.length_c   1.000
_cell.angle_alpha   90.00
_cell.angle_beta   90.00
_cell.angle_gamma   90.00
#
_symmetry.space_group_name_H-M   'P 1'
#
loop_
_entity.id
_entity.type
_entity.pdbx_description
1 polymer ?
#
loop_
_entity_poly.entity_id
_entity_poly.type
_entity_poly.pdbx_seq_one_letter_code
_entity_poly.pdbx_strand_id
1 'polypeptide(L)'
;MNKIQCESCKTKLCASKVPIFASLDRDHLSKVVSKISHLSFNKGEAICVEGDLSNSLVIINQGQVKLTKVTKEGKEQIIRVLSPGDFFGELSLFNEKEKYNFSAYALSSVKICSLSKEAMHTILIENPEISVKILTEVSKRLMEAENLAQNLATNDADIRVASLISEFGEKYGHNTDLGIEVNLPMNREDMANYIGVTRETISRKLTKLQDSGVISLVGNKTLIIRDSSRLNDFM
;
A
#
# COMPACT_ATOMS: atom_id res chain seq x y z
N MET A 1 -12.30 -20.44 4.63
CA MET A 1 -12.08 -19.03 5.05
C MET A 1 -12.39 -18.93 6.54
N ASN A 2 -11.37 -18.75 7.38
CA ASN A 2 -11.55 -18.65 8.83
C ASN A 2 -12.03 -17.23 9.17
N LYS A 3 -13.29 -17.09 9.59
CA LYS A 3 -13.79 -15.84 10.19
C LYS A 3 -13.19 -15.74 11.60
N ILE A 4 -12.24 -14.83 11.79
CA ILE A 4 -11.63 -14.57 13.09
C ILE A 4 -12.33 -13.35 13.71
N GLN A 5 -12.81 -13.47 14.94
CA GLN A 5 -13.25 -12.31 15.70
C GLN A 5 -12.02 -11.47 16.07
N CYS A 6 -11.91 -10.27 15.52
CA CYS A 6 -10.81 -9.36 15.84
C CYS A 6 -11.03 -8.75 17.23
N GLU A 7 -10.11 -8.97 18.16
CA GLU A 7 -10.18 -8.36 19.51
C GLU A 7 -10.20 -6.83 19.45
N SER A 8 -9.52 -6.23 18.47
CA SER A 8 -9.53 -4.77 18.25
C SER A 8 -10.90 -4.23 17.88
N CYS A 9 -11.77 -5.04 17.24
CA CYS A 9 -13.14 -4.62 16.93
C CYS A 9 -14.07 -4.62 18.17
N LYS A 10 -13.76 -5.44 19.17
CA LYS A 10 -14.48 -5.41 20.45
C LYS A 10 -14.32 -4.07 21.18
N THR A 11 -13.22 -3.38 20.96
CA THR A 11 -12.91 -2.06 21.56
C THR A 11 -13.32 -0.88 20.66
N LYS A 12 -13.96 -1.10 19.49
CA LYS A 12 -14.42 -0.09 18.53
C LYS A 12 -13.31 0.82 17.95
N LEU A 13 -12.05 0.49 18.15
CA LEU A 13 -10.92 1.38 17.81
C LEU A 13 -10.31 1.10 16.42
N CYS A 14 -10.54 -0.08 15.82
CA CYS A 14 -9.89 -0.40 14.55
C CYS A 14 -10.42 0.45 13.38
N ALA A 15 -11.73 0.68 13.30
CA ALA A 15 -12.33 1.49 12.24
C ALA A 15 -11.92 2.97 12.32
N SER A 16 -11.71 3.52 13.53
CA SER A 16 -11.28 4.91 13.71
C SER A 16 -9.86 5.18 13.19
N LYS A 17 -9.03 4.14 13.04
CA LYS A 17 -7.68 4.24 12.48
C LYS A 17 -7.68 4.33 10.95
N VAL A 18 -8.81 4.04 10.31
CA VAL A 18 -8.96 4.12 8.86
C VAL A 18 -9.31 5.56 8.49
N PRO A 19 -8.51 6.26 7.68
CA PRO A 19 -8.69 7.69 7.40
C PRO A 19 -10.10 8.06 6.94
N ILE A 20 -10.75 7.20 6.12
CA ILE A 20 -12.11 7.45 5.62
C ILE A 20 -13.19 7.39 6.71
N PHE A 21 -12.94 6.73 7.83
CA PHE A 21 -13.87 6.61 8.96
C PHE A 21 -13.49 7.46 10.18
N ALA A 22 -12.34 8.15 10.14
CA ALA A 22 -11.81 8.90 11.31
C ALA A 22 -12.70 10.03 11.82
N SER A 23 -13.64 10.53 11.00
CA SER A 23 -14.60 11.58 11.40
C SER A 23 -15.89 11.05 12.00
N LEU A 24 -16.13 9.74 11.93
CA LEU A 24 -17.37 9.17 12.44
C LEU A 24 -17.40 9.21 13.97
N ASP A 25 -18.55 9.53 14.52
CA ASP A 25 -18.83 9.38 15.94
C ASP A 25 -18.88 7.89 16.36
N ARG A 26 -19.03 7.64 17.65
CA ARG A 26 -19.03 6.29 18.21
C ARG A 26 -20.17 5.42 17.71
N ASP A 27 -21.34 6.00 17.47
CA ASP A 27 -22.53 5.25 17.06
C ASP A 27 -22.43 4.82 15.60
N HIS A 28 -22.00 5.73 14.72
CA HIS A 28 -21.71 5.42 13.32
C HIS A 28 -20.55 4.43 13.17
N LEU A 29 -19.46 4.59 13.94
CA LEU A 29 -18.36 3.61 13.97
C LEU A 29 -18.85 2.23 14.43
N SER A 30 -19.77 2.16 15.39
CA SER A 30 -20.34 0.89 15.84
C SER A 30 -21.13 0.19 14.74
N LYS A 31 -21.91 0.94 13.96
CA LYS A 31 -22.64 0.41 12.79
C LYS A 31 -21.67 -0.11 11.71
N VAL A 32 -20.60 0.62 11.41
CA VAL A 32 -19.57 0.18 10.48
C VAL A 32 -18.95 -1.14 10.95
N VAL A 33 -18.50 -1.18 12.21
CA VAL A 33 -17.84 -2.37 12.80
C VAL A 33 -18.75 -3.59 12.79
N SER A 34 -20.07 -3.42 13.01
CA SER A 34 -21.02 -4.54 13.00
C SER A 34 -21.16 -5.22 11.62
N LYS A 35 -20.83 -4.50 10.54
CA LYS A 35 -20.92 -4.97 9.15
C LYS A 35 -19.57 -5.51 8.59
N ILE A 36 -18.48 -5.41 9.38
CA ILE A 36 -17.14 -5.84 8.96
C ILE A 36 -17.01 -7.36 9.09
N SER A 37 -16.46 -7.96 8.05
CA SER A 37 -15.91 -9.32 8.09
C SER A 37 -14.38 -9.27 8.21
N HIS A 38 -13.79 -10.21 8.95
CA HIS A 38 -12.35 -10.28 9.20
C HIS A 38 -11.75 -11.51 8.52
N LEU A 39 -10.64 -11.31 7.82
CA LEU A 39 -9.88 -12.35 7.16
C LEU A 39 -8.39 -12.20 7.51
N SER A 40 -7.65 -13.31 7.49
CA SER A 40 -6.22 -13.34 7.71
C SER A 40 -5.54 -14.14 6.61
N PHE A 41 -4.35 -13.67 6.22
CA PHE A 41 -3.55 -14.25 5.16
C PHE A 41 -2.10 -14.38 5.63
N ASN A 42 -1.45 -15.48 5.26
CA ASN A 42 -0.03 -15.66 5.45
C ASN A 42 0.75 -14.95 4.36
N LYS A 43 2.03 -14.71 4.60
CA LYS A 43 2.92 -14.14 3.59
C LYS A 43 2.88 -14.95 2.29
N GLY A 44 2.70 -14.28 1.16
CA GLY A 44 2.64 -14.84 -0.19
C GLY A 44 1.24 -15.30 -0.61
N GLU A 45 0.25 -15.35 0.29
CA GLU A 45 -1.11 -15.74 -0.08
C GLU A 45 -1.81 -14.64 -0.90
N ALA A 46 -2.60 -15.07 -1.89
CA ALA A 46 -3.45 -14.20 -2.67
C ALA A 46 -4.69 -13.77 -1.87
N ILE A 47 -4.97 -12.48 -1.83
CA ILE A 47 -6.18 -11.92 -1.22
C ILE A 47 -7.29 -11.83 -2.28
N CYS A 48 -6.94 -11.42 -3.50
CA CYS A 48 -7.77 -11.49 -4.69
C CYS A 48 -6.87 -11.66 -5.92
N VAL A 49 -7.46 -12.12 -7.03
CA VAL A 49 -6.77 -12.28 -8.30
C VAL A 49 -7.44 -11.41 -9.35
N GLU A 50 -6.64 -10.89 -10.31
CA GLU A 50 -7.15 -10.11 -11.44
C GLU A 50 -8.24 -10.89 -12.18
N GLY A 51 -9.37 -10.22 -12.45
CA GLY A 51 -10.56 -10.82 -13.06
C GLY A 51 -11.61 -11.36 -12.09
N ASP A 52 -11.29 -11.54 -10.80
CA ASP A 52 -12.28 -11.87 -9.76
C ASP A 52 -13.28 -10.73 -9.59
N LEU A 53 -14.52 -11.08 -9.17
CA LEU A 53 -15.53 -10.07 -8.86
C LEU A 53 -15.13 -9.27 -7.63
N SER A 54 -15.15 -7.94 -7.77
CA SER A 54 -14.89 -7.01 -6.68
C SER A 54 -16.21 -6.57 -6.04
N ASN A 55 -16.57 -7.20 -4.92
CA ASN A 55 -17.86 -6.96 -4.24
C ASN A 55 -17.71 -6.35 -2.85
N SER A 56 -16.50 -5.85 -2.51
CA SER A 56 -16.25 -5.32 -1.18
C SER A 56 -15.12 -4.31 -1.17
N LEU A 57 -15.21 -3.38 -0.23
CA LEU A 57 -14.08 -2.56 0.20
C LEU A 57 -13.23 -3.38 1.17
N VAL A 58 -11.96 -3.55 0.84
CA VAL A 58 -10.98 -4.28 1.65
C VAL A 58 -10.03 -3.30 2.30
N ILE A 59 -9.94 -3.34 3.62
CA ILE A 59 -9.12 -2.43 4.45
C ILE A 59 -8.01 -3.24 5.09
N ILE A 60 -6.79 -2.76 5.00
CA ILE A 60 -5.63 -3.37 5.64
C ILE A 60 -5.63 -2.97 7.13
N ASN A 61 -5.79 -3.94 8.02
CA ASN A 61 -5.72 -3.71 9.47
C ASN A 61 -4.32 -3.96 10.03
N GLN A 62 -3.61 -4.96 9.49
CA GLN A 62 -2.25 -5.31 9.90
C GLN A 62 -1.48 -5.93 8.75
N GLY A 63 -0.16 -5.70 8.71
CA GLY A 63 0.72 -6.22 7.68
C GLY A 63 0.74 -5.33 6.44
N GLN A 64 1.30 -5.85 5.35
CA GLN A 64 1.46 -5.14 4.09
C GLN A 64 0.99 -6.01 2.92
N VAL A 65 0.41 -5.37 1.92
CA VAL A 65 -0.15 -6.01 0.72
C VAL A 65 0.42 -5.33 -0.51
N LYS A 66 0.89 -6.12 -1.49
CA LYS A 66 1.23 -5.60 -2.82
C LYS A 66 0.07 -5.81 -3.79
N LEU A 67 -0.21 -4.79 -4.59
CA LEU A 67 -1.09 -4.88 -5.76
C LEU A 67 -0.22 -5.04 -6.99
N THR A 68 -0.51 -6.04 -7.81
CA THR A 68 0.32 -6.41 -8.95
C THR A 68 -0.48 -6.58 -10.23
N LYS A 69 0.17 -6.35 -11.35
CA LYS A 69 -0.26 -6.76 -12.69
C LYS A 69 0.80 -7.61 -13.35
N VAL A 70 0.38 -8.49 -14.24
CA VAL A 70 1.31 -9.26 -15.05
C VAL A 70 1.43 -8.58 -16.42
N THR A 71 2.68 -8.29 -16.85
CA THR A 71 2.95 -7.72 -18.18
C THR A 71 2.70 -8.76 -19.26
N LYS A 72 2.66 -8.33 -20.53
CA LYS A 72 2.52 -9.24 -21.68
C LYS A 72 3.64 -10.28 -21.76
N GLU A 73 4.80 -9.95 -21.24
CA GLU A 73 5.98 -10.82 -21.16
C GLU A 73 5.97 -11.77 -19.95
N GLY A 74 4.87 -11.78 -19.16
CA GLY A 74 4.71 -12.63 -17.98
C GLY A 74 5.45 -12.14 -16.74
N LYS A 75 5.98 -10.91 -16.73
CA LYS A 75 6.66 -10.33 -15.57
C LYS A 75 5.65 -9.69 -14.60
N GLU A 76 5.85 -9.89 -13.31
CA GLU A 76 5.11 -9.19 -12.28
C GLU A 76 5.54 -7.72 -12.24
N GLN A 77 4.59 -6.81 -12.31
CA GLN A 77 4.75 -5.37 -12.05
C GLN A 77 3.95 -5.01 -10.81
N ILE A 78 4.62 -4.54 -9.77
CA ILE A 78 3.94 -3.99 -8.60
C ILE A 78 3.46 -2.58 -8.95
N ILE A 79 2.17 -2.32 -8.76
CA ILE A 79 1.55 -1.02 -9.03
C ILE A 79 1.30 -0.22 -7.76
N ARG A 80 1.24 -0.88 -6.60
CA ARG A 80 1.06 -0.24 -5.30
C ARG A 80 1.43 -1.17 -4.15
N VAL A 81 1.88 -0.60 -3.03
CA VAL A 81 2.00 -1.28 -1.74
C VAL A 81 1.07 -0.61 -0.74
N LEU A 82 0.27 -1.42 -0.06
CA LEU A 82 -0.71 -1.00 0.92
C LEU A 82 -0.24 -1.36 2.33
N SER A 83 -0.46 -0.45 3.26
CA SER A 83 -0.10 -0.52 4.68
C SER A 83 -1.35 -0.43 5.57
N PRO A 84 -1.25 -0.64 6.89
CA PRO A 84 -2.39 -0.50 7.79
C PRO A 84 -3.06 0.87 7.67
N GLY A 85 -4.38 0.86 7.47
CA GLY A 85 -5.21 2.05 7.20
C GLY A 85 -5.53 2.26 5.72
N ASP A 86 -4.73 1.69 4.80
CA ASP A 86 -5.05 1.72 3.38
C ASP A 86 -6.18 0.75 3.04
N PHE A 87 -6.77 0.95 1.86
CA PHE A 87 -7.87 0.12 1.36
C PHE A 87 -7.79 -0.06 -0.15
N PHE A 88 -8.50 -1.06 -0.67
CA PHE A 88 -8.72 -1.29 -2.10
C PHE A 88 -10.11 -1.85 -2.37
N GLY A 89 -10.53 -1.92 -3.63
CA GLY A 89 -11.86 -2.35 -4.04
C GLY A 89 -12.88 -1.20 -4.06
N GLU A 90 -12.45 0.05 -3.88
CA GLU A 90 -13.30 1.24 -3.90
C GLU A 90 -14.00 1.45 -5.24
N LEU A 91 -13.39 1.04 -6.37
CA LEU A 91 -13.99 1.19 -7.69
C LEU A 91 -15.28 0.39 -7.82
N SER A 92 -15.38 -0.75 -7.15
CA SER A 92 -16.58 -1.57 -7.15
C SER A 92 -17.77 -0.94 -6.42
N LEU A 93 -17.51 0.03 -5.53
CA LEU A 93 -18.57 0.73 -4.80
C LEU A 93 -19.45 1.56 -5.74
N PHE A 94 -18.87 2.07 -6.82
CA PHE A 94 -19.50 3.02 -7.75
C PHE A 94 -19.85 2.40 -9.10
N ASN A 95 -19.27 1.23 -9.43
CA ASN A 95 -19.51 0.52 -10.69
C ASN A 95 -20.22 -0.80 -10.45
N GLU A 96 -21.17 -1.15 -11.33
CA GLU A 96 -21.80 -2.47 -11.31
C GLU A 96 -20.89 -3.52 -11.98
N LYS A 97 -20.85 -4.73 -11.39
CA LYS A 97 -20.10 -5.88 -11.92
C LYS A 97 -18.61 -5.61 -12.16
N GLU A 98 -18.03 -4.72 -11.35
CA GLU A 98 -16.60 -4.45 -11.42
C GLU A 98 -15.79 -5.69 -11.06
N LYS A 99 -14.72 -5.90 -11.80
CA LYS A 99 -13.71 -6.94 -11.52
C LYS A 99 -12.44 -6.29 -11.04
N TYR A 100 -11.68 -6.99 -10.21
CA TYR A 100 -10.33 -6.53 -9.89
C TYR A 100 -9.49 -6.47 -11.18
N ASN A 101 -8.89 -5.32 -11.43
CA ASN A 101 -7.95 -5.10 -12.54
C ASN A 101 -6.49 -5.28 -12.11
N PHE A 102 -6.27 -5.94 -10.97
CA PHE A 102 -4.99 -6.29 -10.36
C PHE A 102 -5.16 -7.55 -9.50
N SER A 103 -4.03 -8.17 -9.15
CA SER A 103 -3.98 -9.17 -8.08
C SER A 103 -3.41 -8.56 -6.81
N ALA A 104 -3.86 -9.03 -5.63
CA ALA A 104 -3.38 -8.57 -4.33
C ALA A 104 -2.74 -9.73 -3.56
N TYR A 105 -1.50 -9.55 -3.10
CA TYR A 105 -0.75 -10.57 -2.35
C TYR A 105 -0.22 -10.02 -1.03
N ALA A 106 -0.23 -10.86 -0.01
CA ALA A 106 0.29 -10.55 1.32
C ALA A 106 1.84 -10.53 1.32
N LEU A 107 2.47 -9.39 1.66
CA LEU A 107 3.93 -9.26 1.81
C LEU A 107 4.44 -9.74 3.17
N SER A 108 3.54 -9.80 4.16
CA SER A 108 3.79 -10.29 5.53
C SER A 108 2.58 -11.08 6.00
N SER A 109 2.47 -11.43 7.28
CA SER A 109 1.19 -11.86 7.86
C SER A 109 0.23 -10.66 7.85
N VAL A 110 -0.93 -10.80 7.21
CA VAL A 110 -1.90 -9.73 6.95
C VAL A 110 -3.22 -10.05 7.63
N LYS A 111 -3.82 -9.04 8.25
CA LYS A 111 -5.22 -9.05 8.67
C LYS A 111 -5.97 -7.96 7.92
N ILE A 112 -7.10 -8.30 7.33
CA ILE A 112 -7.97 -7.37 6.63
C ILE A 112 -9.34 -7.29 7.26
N CYS A 113 -9.97 -6.15 7.05
CA CYS A 113 -11.38 -5.89 7.31
C CYS A 113 -12.09 -5.73 5.95
N SER A 114 -13.16 -6.46 5.71
CA SER A 114 -13.94 -6.39 4.47
C SER A 114 -15.34 -5.90 4.76
N LEU A 115 -15.79 -4.91 3.99
CA LEU A 115 -17.16 -4.38 3.97
C LEU A 115 -17.78 -4.67 2.61
N SER A 116 -18.95 -5.34 2.59
CA SER A 116 -19.64 -5.57 1.32
C SER A 116 -20.07 -4.26 0.66
N LYS A 117 -20.26 -4.28 -0.65
CA LYS A 117 -20.74 -3.15 -1.44
C LYS A 117 -22.03 -2.58 -0.85
N GLU A 118 -23.01 -3.44 -0.52
CA GLU A 118 -24.31 -3.05 0.03
C GLU A 118 -24.16 -2.39 1.41
N ALA A 119 -23.30 -2.97 2.27
CA ALA A 119 -23.00 -2.40 3.58
C ALA A 119 -22.37 -1.03 3.44
N MET A 120 -21.40 -0.88 2.53
CA MET A 120 -20.70 0.37 2.29
C MET A 120 -21.65 1.42 1.69
N HIS A 121 -22.53 1.03 0.76
CA HIS A 121 -23.52 1.94 0.17
C HIS A 121 -24.46 2.53 1.23
N THR A 122 -24.93 1.71 2.17
CA THR A 122 -25.75 2.19 3.31
C THR A 122 -24.97 3.19 4.15
N ILE A 123 -23.69 2.90 4.47
CA ILE A 123 -22.83 3.78 5.24
C ILE A 123 -22.63 5.13 4.55
N LEU A 124 -22.41 5.13 3.23
CA LEU A 124 -22.20 6.35 2.44
C LEU A 124 -23.44 7.24 2.36
N ILE A 125 -24.63 6.64 2.30
CA ILE A 125 -25.90 7.40 2.33
C ILE A 125 -26.10 8.06 3.71
N GLU A 126 -25.82 7.33 4.79
CA GLU A 126 -25.96 7.85 6.15
C GLU A 126 -24.86 8.87 6.50
N ASN A 127 -23.68 8.81 5.83
CA ASN A 127 -22.49 9.62 6.14
C ASN A 127 -21.82 10.11 4.85
N PRO A 128 -22.40 11.12 4.15
CA PRO A 128 -21.89 11.57 2.85
C PRO A 128 -20.43 12.08 2.87
N GLU A 129 -19.95 12.56 4.02
CA GLU A 129 -18.59 13.03 4.22
C GLU A 129 -17.54 11.93 3.97
N ILE A 130 -17.90 10.66 4.14
CA ILE A 130 -17.02 9.53 3.79
C ILE A 130 -16.76 9.50 2.30
N SER A 131 -17.76 9.82 1.46
CA SER A 131 -17.59 9.88 0.00
C SER A 131 -16.54 10.93 -0.41
N VAL A 132 -16.53 12.09 0.26
CA VAL A 132 -15.53 13.13 0.03
C VAL A 132 -14.13 12.64 0.40
N LYS A 133 -13.99 11.91 1.50
CA LYS A 133 -12.71 11.33 1.91
C LYS A 133 -12.23 10.23 0.94
N ILE A 134 -13.13 9.37 0.49
CA ILE A 134 -12.79 8.37 -0.55
C ILE A 134 -12.31 9.09 -1.81
N LEU A 135 -13.01 10.14 -2.25
CA LEU A 135 -12.62 10.91 -3.43
C LEU A 135 -11.24 11.56 -3.27
N THR A 136 -10.96 12.11 -2.08
CA THR A 136 -9.64 12.67 -1.76
C THR A 136 -8.54 11.60 -1.87
N GLU A 137 -8.77 10.41 -1.32
CA GLU A 137 -7.80 9.30 -1.41
C GLU A 137 -7.64 8.81 -2.85
N VAL A 138 -8.72 8.72 -3.63
CA VAL A 138 -8.65 8.33 -5.05
C VAL A 138 -7.88 9.37 -5.86
N SER A 139 -8.09 10.67 -5.59
CA SER A 139 -7.34 11.76 -6.25
C SER A 139 -5.85 11.68 -5.95
N LYS A 140 -5.48 11.42 -4.68
CA LYS A 140 -4.08 11.20 -4.28
C LYS A 140 -3.48 10.00 -5.02
N ARG A 141 -4.20 8.89 -5.09
CA ARG A 141 -3.77 7.68 -5.81
C ARG A 141 -3.59 7.91 -7.31
N LEU A 142 -4.42 8.76 -7.92
CA LEU A 142 -4.24 9.15 -9.32
C LEU A 142 -2.91 9.89 -9.50
N MET A 143 -2.60 10.86 -8.66
CA MET A 143 -1.31 11.57 -8.69
C MET A 143 -0.12 10.62 -8.48
N GLU A 144 -0.21 9.68 -7.54
CA GLU A 144 0.84 8.66 -7.32
C GLU A 144 1.03 7.77 -8.56
N ALA A 145 -0.06 7.39 -9.22
CA ALA A 145 0.00 6.59 -10.45
C ALA A 145 0.61 7.36 -11.63
N GLU A 146 0.31 8.66 -11.76
CA GLU A 146 0.92 9.55 -12.76
C GLU A 146 2.42 9.70 -12.52
N ASN A 147 2.84 9.90 -11.26
CA ASN A 147 4.25 9.98 -10.88
C ASN A 147 4.98 8.65 -11.16
N LEU A 148 4.36 7.52 -10.85
CA LEU A 148 4.93 6.21 -11.17
C LEU A 148 5.08 6.01 -12.68
N ALA A 149 4.07 6.40 -13.47
CA ALA A 149 4.13 6.32 -14.93
C ALA A 149 5.26 7.19 -15.49
N GLN A 150 5.45 8.41 -14.97
CA GLN A 150 6.55 9.29 -15.35
C GLN A 150 7.91 8.66 -14.98
N ASN A 151 8.04 8.12 -13.76
CA ASN A 151 9.27 7.45 -13.32
C ASN A 151 9.59 6.23 -14.20
N LEU A 152 8.60 5.42 -14.56
CA LEU A 152 8.80 4.25 -15.44
C LEU A 152 9.19 4.67 -16.88
N ALA A 153 8.74 5.83 -17.35
CA ALA A 153 9.14 6.39 -18.65
C ALA A 153 10.59 6.91 -18.66
N THR A 154 11.17 7.19 -17.50
CA THR A 154 12.57 7.61 -17.36
C THR A 154 13.50 6.42 -17.62
N ASN A 155 14.47 6.58 -18.51
CA ASN A 155 15.43 5.51 -18.83
C ASN A 155 16.56 5.35 -17.81
N ASP A 156 16.71 6.30 -16.86
CA ASP A 156 17.76 6.27 -15.85
C ASP A 156 17.35 5.48 -14.61
N ALA A 157 18.06 4.39 -14.38
CA ALA A 157 17.83 3.54 -13.20
C ALA A 157 18.34 4.20 -11.89
N ASP A 158 19.27 5.17 -11.93
CA ASP A 158 19.69 5.93 -10.73
C ASP A 158 18.54 6.77 -10.24
N ILE A 159 17.88 7.52 -11.13
CA ILE A 159 16.70 8.33 -10.83
C ILE A 159 15.59 7.48 -10.21
N ARG A 160 15.24 6.34 -10.84
CA ARG A 160 14.16 5.46 -10.34
C ARG A 160 14.45 4.90 -8.95
N VAL A 161 15.71 4.51 -8.69
CA VAL A 161 16.10 3.98 -7.37
C VAL A 161 16.13 5.10 -6.33
N ALA A 162 16.64 6.28 -6.63
CA ALA A 162 16.65 7.42 -5.72
C ALA A 162 15.22 7.84 -5.35
N SER A 163 14.32 7.97 -6.34
CA SER A 163 12.90 8.28 -6.13
C SER A 163 12.20 7.24 -5.26
N LEU A 164 12.47 5.94 -5.47
CA LEU A 164 11.93 4.87 -4.62
C LEU A 164 12.38 4.99 -3.18
N ILE A 165 13.66 5.28 -2.95
CA ILE A 165 14.20 5.45 -1.59
C ILE A 165 13.62 6.68 -0.91
N SER A 166 13.45 7.80 -1.63
CA SER A 166 12.79 8.99 -1.13
C SER A 166 11.33 8.70 -0.73
N GLU A 167 10.57 8.03 -1.61
CA GLU A 167 9.18 7.60 -1.33
C GLU A 167 9.10 6.74 -0.06
N PHE A 168 10.03 5.80 0.11
CA PHE A 168 10.06 4.95 1.29
C PHE A 168 10.45 5.74 2.55
N GLY A 169 11.33 6.73 2.42
CA GLY A 169 11.67 7.66 3.49
C GLY A 169 10.46 8.43 4.00
N GLU A 170 9.63 8.93 3.09
CA GLU A 170 8.41 9.67 3.42
C GLU A 170 7.32 8.79 4.03
N LYS A 171 7.10 7.58 3.47
CA LYS A 171 5.99 6.69 3.87
C LYS A 171 6.30 5.84 5.10
N TYR A 172 7.54 5.41 5.28
CA TYR A 172 7.92 4.38 6.26
C TYR A 172 9.09 4.82 7.15
N GLY A 173 9.64 6.02 6.91
CA GLY A 173 10.79 6.53 7.62
C GLY A 173 10.44 7.08 9.00
N HIS A 174 11.39 6.98 9.92
CA HIS A 174 11.38 7.69 11.19
C HIS A 174 12.74 8.33 11.44
N ASN A 175 12.74 9.53 12.03
CA ASN A 175 13.97 10.28 12.29
C ASN A 175 14.78 9.62 13.41
N THR A 176 16.08 9.49 13.18
CA THR A 176 17.08 9.03 14.16
C THR A 176 18.29 9.98 14.15
N ASP A 177 19.18 9.83 15.10
CA ASP A 177 20.45 10.60 15.14
C ASP A 177 21.35 10.33 13.92
N LEU A 178 21.11 9.24 13.22
CA LEU A 178 21.86 8.81 12.05
C LEU A 178 21.22 9.21 10.71
N GLY A 179 20.04 9.81 10.73
CA GLY A 179 19.24 10.14 9.56
C GLY A 179 17.84 9.52 9.60
N ILE A 180 17.20 9.35 8.46
CA ILE A 180 15.87 8.76 8.36
C ILE A 180 16.02 7.22 8.22
N GLU A 181 15.65 6.50 9.26
CA GLU A 181 15.64 5.04 9.24
C GLU A 181 14.35 4.53 8.63
N VAL A 182 14.47 3.62 7.65
CA VAL A 182 13.38 3.03 6.88
C VAL A 182 13.41 1.52 7.06
N ASN A 183 12.34 0.95 7.61
CA ASN A 183 12.09 -0.47 7.53
C ASN A 183 11.49 -0.79 6.16
N LEU A 184 12.28 -1.40 5.28
CA LEU A 184 11.88 -1.67 3.90
C LEU A 184 10.62 -2.54 3.86
N PRO A 185 9.55 -2.07 3.19
CA PRO A 185 8.26 -2.76 3.15
C PRO A 185 8.31 -4.03 2.29
N MET A 186 9.34 -4.17 1.45
CA MET A 186 9.48 -5.21 0.47
C MET A 186 10.94 -5.63 0.29
N ASN A 187 11.17 -6.78 -0.32
CA ASN A 187 12.50 -7.26 -0.66
C ASN A 187 13.02 -6.63 -1.96
N ARG A 188 14.29 -6.90 -2.33
CA ARG A 188 14.93 -6.31 -3.52
C ARG A 188 14.29 -6.76 -4.84
N GLU A 189 13.70 -7.95 -4.90
CA GLU A 189 12.94 -8.42 -6.07
C GLU A 189 11.66 -7.61 -6.25
N ASP A 190 10.90 -7.43 -5.14
CA ASP A 190 9.69 -6.61 -5.17
C ASP A 190 10.02 -5.14 -5.49
N MET A 191 11.14 -4.58 -4.96
CA MET A 191 11.60 -3.23 -5.32
C MET A 191 11.88 -3.13 -6.83
N ALA A 192 12.54 -4.14 -7.39
CA ALA A 192 12.82 -4.19 -8.82
C ALA A 192 11.55 -4.24 -9.67
N ASN A 193 10.58 -5.07 -9.27
CA ASN A 193 9.27 -5.18 -9.89
C ASN A 193 8.43 -3.89 -9.74
N TYR A 194 8.66 -3.09 -8.69
CA TYR A 194 7.95 -1.81 -8.50
C TYR A 194 8.43 -0.73 -9.46
N ILE A 195 9.74 -0.61 -9.67
CA ILE A 195 10.30 0.44 -10.54
C ILE A 195 10.74 -0.05 -11.93
N GLY A 196 10.41 -1.29 -12.31
CA GLY A 196 10.64 -1.82 -13.65
C GLY A 196 12.13 -2.01 -14.01
N VAL A 197 12.94 -2.53 -13.07
CA VAL A 197 14.37 -2.87 -13.28
C VAL A 197 14.65 -4.31 -12.87
N THR A 198 15.89 -4.77 -12.95
CA THR A 198 16.28 -6.09 -12.43
C THR A 198 16.73 -6.00 -10.98
N ARG A 199 16.63 -7.12 -10.24
CA ARG A 199 17.11 -7.23 -8.86
C ARG A 199 18.60 -6.88 -8.73
N GLU A 200 19.40 -7.29 -9.70
CA GLU A 200 20.84 -6.97 -9.79
C GLU A 200 21.05 -5.47 -9.91
N THR A 201 20.22 -4.79 -10.72
CA THR A 201 20.26 -3.33 -10.88
C THR A 201 19.95 -2.64 -9.55
N ILE A 202 18.90 -3.04 -8.84
CA ILE A 202 18.59 -2.52 -7.48
C ILE A 202 19.80 -2.70 -6.57
N SER A 203 20.37 -3.91 -6.50
CA SER A 203 21.49 -4.21 -5.59
C SER A 203 22.70 -3.34 -5.90
N ARG A 204 23.08 -3.22 -7.17
CA ARG A 204 24.19 -2.39 -7.62
C ARG A 204 23.99 -0.90 -7.31
N LYS A 205 22.77 -0.37 -7.54
CA LYS A 205 22.48 1.03 -7.32
C LYS A 205 22.42 1.40 -5.82
N LEU A 206 21.87 0.51 -4.99
CA LEU A 206 21.90 0.70 -3.53
C LEU A 206 23.34 0.67 -2.99
N THR A 207 24.21 -0.20 -3.49
CA THR A 207 25.63 -0.20 -3.13
C THR A 207 26.28 1.13 -3.54
N LYS A 208 26.03 1.63 -4.76
CA LYS A 208 26.54 2.93 -5.22
C LYS A 208 26.13 4.09 -4.29
N LEU A 209 24.86 4.15 -3.87
CA LEU A 209 24.36 5.15 -2.92
C LEU A 209 25.00 4.99 -1.55
N GLN A 210 25.28 3.77 -1.09
CA GLN A 210 25.99 3.51 0.15
C GLN A 210 27.45 3.96 0.06
N ASP A 211 28.17 3.62 -1.00
CA ASP A 211 29.58 4.00 -1.21
C ASP A 211 29.75 5.53 -1.28
N SER A 212 28.73 6.23 -1.81
CA SER A 212 28.70 7.70 -1.82
C SER A 212 28.30 8.33 -0.45
N GLY A 213 27.96 7.51 0.55
CA GLY A 213 27.58 7.98 1.88
C GLY A 213 26.16 8.58 1.96
N VAL A 214 25.35 8.49 0.92
CA VAL A 214 23.96 9.01 0.88
C VAL A 214 23.03 8.16 1.72
N ILE A 215 23.22 6.83 1.69
CA ILE A 215 22.48 5.88 2.49
C ILE A 215 23.40 4.96 3.29
N SER A 216 22.84 4.25 4.27
CA SER A 216 23.47 3.08 4.90
C SER A 216 22.50 1.91 4.87
N LEU A 217 22.99 0.72 4.54
CA LEU A 217 22.21 -0.52 4.57
C LEU A 217 22.51 -1.27 5.87
N VAL A 218 21.49 -1.61 6.64
CA VAL A 218 21.59 -2.37 7.88
C VAL A 218 20.89 -3.73 7.66
N GLY A 219 21.69 -4.73 7.35
CA GLY A 219 21.18 -6.02 6.92
C GLY A 219 20.38 -5.94 5.63
N ASN A 220 19.32 -6.76 5.53
CA ASN A 220 18.50 -6.86 4.31
C ASN A 220 17.17 -6.10 4.37
N LYS A 221 16.80 -5.55 5.54
CA LYS A 221 15.46 -5.00 5.79
C LYS A 221 15.45 -3.55 6.24
N THR A 222 16.60 -2.99 6.59
CA THR A 222 16.67 -1.62 7.08
C THR A 222 17.62 -0.81 6.21
N LEU A 223 17.21 0.41 5.91
CA LEU A 223 17.98 1.40 5.19
C LEU A 223 17.95 2.71 6.00
N ILE A 224 19.05 3.43 6.06
CA ILE A 224 19.12 4.75 6.68
C ILE A 224 19.49 5.76 5.59
N ILE A 225 18.62 6.75 5.36
CA ILE A 225 18.91 7.89 4.50
C ILE A 225 19.73 8.88 5.34
N ARG A 226 21.01 9.00 5.03
CA ARG A 226 21.95 9.87 5.74
C ARG A 226 21.84 11.33 5.34
N ASP A 227 21.56 11.54 4.05
CA ASP A 227 21.51 12.88 3.44
C ASP A 227 20.43 12.91 2.37
N SER A 228 19.27 13.46 2.74
CA SER A 228 18.12 13.58 1.83
C SER A 228 18.39 14.60 0.71
N SER A 229 19.19 15.64 0.96
CA SER A 229 19.52 16.64 -0.07
C SER A 229 20.35 16.00 -1.18
N ARG A 230 21.38 15.24 -0.82
CA ARG A 230 22.20 14.51 -1.79
C ARG A 230 21.47 13.37 -2.47
N LEU A 231 20.44 12.78 -1.84
CA LEU A 231 19.57 11.80 -2.51
C LEU A 231 18.79 12.48 -3.63
N ASN A 232 18.34 13.72 -3.44
CA ASN A 232 17.63 14.48 -4.46
C ASN A 232 18.53 14.85 -5.66
N ASP A 233 19.86 14.95 -5.48
CA ASP A 233 20.80 15.18 -6.58
C ASP A 233 20.85 14.01 -7.58
N PHE A 234 20.34 12.83 -7.20
CA PHE A 234 20.20 11.65 -8.05
C PHE A 234 18.84 11.55 -8.75
N MET A 235 17.90 12.48 -8.47
CA MET A 235 16.58 12.55 -9.10
C MET A 235 16.54 13.60 -10.18
#